data_069d642e5c92818d67bfe8a348e6d583
#
_entry.id   069d642e5c92818d67bfe8a348e6d583
#
_cell.length_a   1.000
_cell.length_b   1.000
_cell.length_c   1.000
_cell.angle_alpha   90.00
_cell.angle_beta   90.00
_cell.angle_gamma   90.00
#
_symmetry.space_group_name_H-M   'P 1'
#
loop_
_entity.id
_entity.type
_entity.pdbx_description
1 polymer ?
#
loop_
_entity_poly.entity_id
_entity_poly.type
_entity_poly.pdbx_seq_one_letter_code
_entity_poly.pdbx_strand_id
1 'polypeptide(L)'
;VDHDREVLTYEAFGHAARDLAEQVVDDGFEPDLVLCIARGGLFLGGALGYALDVKNLFVMNVEFYTGVDQRLDLPVVLPPTLDVVDLTGARVLVADDVADTGKTLELVRNFCAGHVADVRTAVVYEKPGSLVRCDYVWRRTDRWIDFPWSAEPPVRRRPGPSGS
;
A
#
# COMPACT_ATOMS: atom_id res chain seq x y z
N VAL A 1 22.01 -15.63 10.73
CA VAL A 1 21.31 -15.03 9.58
C VAL A 1 19.98 -15.74 9.44
N ASP A 2 18.90 -15.05 9.72
CA ASP A 2 17.56 -15.59 9.60
C ASP A 2 17.17 -15.64 8.12
N HIS A 3 17.34 -16.80 7.50
CA HIS A 3 17.05 -17.01 6.08
C HIS A 3 15.55 -16.94 5.74
N ASP A 4 14.68 -16.86 6.76
CA ASP A 4 13.24 -16.83 6.59
C ASP A 4 12.66 -15.41 6.46
N ARG A 5 13.51 -14.39 6.47
CA ARG A 5 13.11 -12.99 6.35
C ARG A 5 13.63 -12.35 5.08
N GLU A 6 12.76 -11.58 4.47
CA GLU A 6 13.10 -10.65 3.40
C GLU A 6 13.31 -9.27 4.02
N VAL A 7 14.51 -8.71 3.86
CA VAL A 7 14.83 -7.37 4.43
C VAL A 7 14.86 -6.35 3.32
N LEU A 8 14.02 -5.34 3.44
CA LEU A 8 14.01 -4.19 2.55
C LEU A 8 14.68 -3.00 3.26
N THR A 9 15.74 -2.47 2.65
CA THR A 9 16.37 -1.23 3.10
C THR A 9 15.74 -0.02 2.42
N TYR A 10 15.94 1.19 2.94
CA TYR A 10 15.50 2.42 2.26
C TYR A 10 16.15 2.58 0.89
N GLU A 11 17.41 2.20 0.75
CA GLU A 11 18.10 2.24 -0.54
C GLU A 11 17.45 1.29 -1.56
N ALA A 12 17.22 0.04 -1.17
CA ALA A 12 16.56 -0.94 -2.02
C ALA A 12 15.11 -0.52 -2.34
N PHE A 13 14.40 0.09 -1.39
CA PHE A 13 13.07 0.65 -1.62
C PHE A 13 13.10 1.75 -2.69
N GLY A 14 14.10 2.63 -2.67
CA GLY A 14 14.26 3.65 -3.70
C GLY A 14 14.40 3.04 -5.11
N HIS A 15 15.17 1.97 -5.24
CA HIS A 15 15.28 1.23 -6.50
C HIS A 15 13.97 0.54 -6.88
N ALA A 16 13.30 -0.07 -5.91
CA ALA A 16 12.01 -0.74 -6.14
C ALA A 16 10.96 0.24 -6.68
N ALA A 17 10.88 1.43 -6.11
CA ALA A 17 9.93 2.46 -6.54
C ALA A 17 10.20 2.90 -7.98
N ARG A 18 11.47 3.08 -8.35
CA ARG A 18 11.86 3.41 -9.74
C ARG A 18 11.49 2.30 -10.70
N ASP A 19 11.80 1.05 -10.35
CA ASP A 19 11.48 -0.12 -11.18
C ASP A 19 9.97 -0.24 -11.40
N LEU A 20 9.17 -0.03 -10.34
CA LEU A 20 7.72 -0.04 -10.44
C LEU A 20 7.18 1.08 -11.34
N ALA A 21 7.74 2.28 -11.22
CA ALA A 21 7.37 3.39 -12.10
C ALA A 21 7.69 3.06 -13.57
N GLU A 22 8.81 2.43 -13.84
CA GLU A 22 9.18 1.97 -15.18
C GLU A 22 8.19 0.91 -15.71
N GLN A 23 7.75 -0.03 -14.86
CA GLN A 23 6.71 -0.99 -15.23
C GLN A 23 5.42 -0.30 -15.65
N VAL A 24 4.99 0.72 -14.91
CA VAL A 24 3.78 1.50 -15.22
C VAL A 24 3.91 2.18 -16.58
N VAL A 25 5.03 2.84 -16.82
CA VAL A 25 5.30 3.54 -18.09
C VAL A 25 5.37 2.57 -19.26
N ASP A 26 6.09 1.45 -19.10
CA ASP A 26 6.25 0.43 -20.13
C ASP A 26 4.92 -0.24 -20.50
N ASP A 27 4.00 -0.33 -19.54
CA ASP A 27 2.65 -0.86 -19.76
C ASP A 27 1.71 0.17 -20.43
N GLY A 28 2.16 1.39 -20.63
CA GLY A 28 1.37 2.45 -21.24
C GLY A 28 0.26 3.01 -20.36
N PHE A 29 0.32 2.75 -19.04
CA PHE A 29 -0.66 3.26 -18.11
C PHE A 29 -0.26 4.66 -17.64
N GLU A 30 -1.14 5.62 -17.85
CA GLU A 30 -0.95 7.03 -17.45
C GLU A 30 -1.95 7.37 -16.33
N PRO A 31 -1.58 7.19 -15.05
CA PRO A 31 -2.50 7.47 -13.96
C PRO A 31 -2.79 8.97 -13.82
N ASP A 32 -4.03 9.30 -13.56
CA ASP A 32 -4.46 10.65 -13.21
C ASP A 32 -4.22 10.95 -11.75
N LEU A 33 -4.27 9.91 -10.91
CA LEU A 33 -4.01 10.02 -9.48
C LEU A 33 -3.40 8.71 -8.92
N VAL A 34 -2.75 8.86 -7.77
CA VAL A 34 -2.25 7.74 -6.99
C VAL A 34 -3.06 7.65 -5.70
N LEU A 35 -3.63 6.50 -5.41
CA LEU A 35 -4.34 6.22 -4.18
C LEU A 35 -3.43 5.40 -3.27
N CYS A 36 -2.98 6.00 -2.19
CA CYS A 36 -2.03 5.42 -1.26
C CYS A 36 -2.78 4.72 -0.12
N ILE A 37 -2.48 3.45 0.11
CA ILE A 37 -3.04 2.72 1.24
C ILE A 37 -2.16 2.99 2.46
N ALA A 38 -2.70 3.70 3.43
CA ALA A 38 -1.97 3.98 4.66
C ALA A 38 -1.80 2.67 5.47
N ARG A 39 -0.72 2.52 6.16
CA ARG A 39 0.42 3.44 6.27
C ARG A 39 1.54 3.15 5.26
N GLY A 40 1.87 1.88 5.04
CA GLY A 40 3.01 1.46 4.20
C GLY A 40 2.93 1.96 2.76
N GLY A 41 1.74 2.02 2.18
CA GLY A 41 1.52 2.52 0.83
C GLY A 41 1.79 4.01 0.64
N LEU A 42 1.88 4.78 1.73
CA LEU A 42 2.26 6.19 1.65
C LEU A 42 3.68 6.38 1.13
N PHE A 43 4.59 5.51 1.53
CA PHE A 43 5.98 5.55 1.06
C PHE A 43 6.05 5.28 -0.45
N LEU A 44 5.43 4.21 -0.90
CA LEU A 44 5.43 3.86 -2.32
C LEU A 44 4.64 4.88 -3.14
N GLY A 45 3.46 5.28 -2.67
CA GLY A 45 2.62 6.24 -3.38
C GLY A 45 3.30 7.58 -3.57
N GLY A 46 3.98 8.09 -2.54
CA GLY A 46 4.76 9.32 -2.64
C GLY A 46 5.90 9.20 -3.63
N ALA A 47 6.66 8.11 -3.59
CA ALA A 47 7.76 7.86 -4.52
C ALA A 47 7.26 7.72 -5.97
N LEU A 48 6.16 7.01 -6.20
CA LEU A 48 5.55 6.88 -7.53
C LEU A 48 5.02 8.23 -8.04
N GLY A 49 4.44 9.04 -7.17
CA GLY A 49 3.99 10.38 -7.52
C GLY A 49 5.11 11.24 -8.11
N TYR A 50 6.30 11.20 -7.50
CA TYR A 50 7.47 11.88 -8.04
C TYR A 50 7.99 11.22 -9.33
N ALA A 51 8.13 9.90 -9.33
CA ALA A 51 8.69 9.21 -10.49
C ALA A 51 7.82 9.29 -11.74
N LEU A 52 6.50 9.37 -11.58
CA LEU A 52 5.51 9.45 -12.66
C LEU A 52 5.02 10.89 -12.91
N ASP A 53 5.49 11.86 -12.13
CA ASP A 53 5.02 13.26 -12.16
C ASP A 53 3.50 13.37 -11.97
N VAL A 54 2.97 12.62 -11.01
CA VAL A 54 1.56 12.67 -10.60
C VAL A 54 1.45 13.40 -9.27
N LYS A 55 0.79 14.54 -9.27
CA LYS A 55 0.65 15.39 -8.08
C LYS A 55 -0.62 15.08 -7.27
N ASN A 56 -1.61 14.48 -7.90
CA ASN A 56 -2.85 14.09 -7.24
C ASN A 56 -2.64 12.81 -6.46
N LEU A 57 -2.45 12.95 -5.16
CA LEU A 57 -2.25 11.86 -4.23
C LEU A 57 -3.39 11.86 -3.23
N PHE A 58 -4.07 10.73 -3.11
CA PHE A 58 -5.10 10.51 -2.12
C PHE A 58 -4.67 9.39 -1.18
N VAL A 59 -5.19 9.43 0.03
CA VAL A 59 -4.88 8.44 1.07
C VAL A 59 -6.15 7.75 1.50
N MET A 60 -6.09 6.43 1.58
CA MET A 60 -7.15 5.62 2.16
C MET A 60 -6.57 4.79 3.30
N ASN A 61 -7.16 4.90 4.48
CA ASN A 61 -6.78 4.08 5.62
C ASN A 61 -7.81 2.98 5.81
N VAL A 62 -7.35 1.74 5.74
CA VAL A 62 -8.19 0.56 5.86
C VAL A 62 -7.73 -0.25 7.08
N GLU A 63 -8.64 -0.50 8.01
CA GLU A 63 -8.38 -1.37 9.15
C GLU A 63 -9.31 -2.57 9.15
N PHE A 64 -8.80 -3.68 9.65
CA PHE A 64 -9.60 -4.86 9.88
C PHE A 64 -10.23 -4.78 11.26
N TYR A 65 -11.56 -4.73 11.30
CA TYR A 65 -12.30 -4.69 12.55
C TYR A 65 -12.51 -6.11 13.07
N THR A 66 -11.92 -6.37 14.24
CA THR A 66 -12.22 -7.56 15.04
C THR A 66 -13.25 -7.16 16.09
N GLY A 67 -14.55 -7.31 15.77
CA GLY A 67 -15.63 -7.05 16.72
C GLY A 67 -15.75 -8.15 17.78
N VAL A 68 -16.72 -7.99 18.69
CA VAL A 68 -17.03 -8.93 19.77
C VAL A 68 -17.28 -10.34 19.24
N ASP A 69 -17.70 -10.47 18.00
CA ASP A 69 -17.83 -11.72 17.27
C ASP A 69 -16.59 -11.88 16.36
N GLN A 70 -15.51 -12.41 16.91
CA GLN A 70 -14.20 -12.57 16.25
C GLN A 70 -14.18 -13.46 15.01
N ARG A 71 -15.35 -13.76 14.43
CA ARG A 71 -15.48 -14.73 13.32
C ARG A 71 -15.16 -14.17 11.95
N LEU A 72 -15.17 -12.84 11.77
CA LEU A 72 -14.96 -12.20 10.48
C LEU A 72 -14.12 -10.95 10.67
N ASP A 73 -12.90 -10.99 10.12
CA ASP A 73 -12.09 -9.79 9.94
C ASP A 73 -12.72 -8.98 8.80
N LEU A 74 -13.50 -7.96 9.17
CA LEU A 74 -14.10 -7.05 8.19
C LEU A 74 -13.21 -5.84 8.01
N PRO A 75 -12.76 -5.55 6.77
CA PRO A 75 -12.03 -4.33 6.51
C PRO A 75 -12.96 -3.12 6.60
N VAL A 76 -12.50 -2.08 7.29
CA VAL A 76 -13.22 -0.82 7.47
C VAL A 76 -12.36 0.32 6.95
N VAL A 77 -12.96 1.17 6.11
CA VAL A 77 -12.33 2.41 5.67
C VAL A 77 -12.50 3.47 6.75
N LEU A 78 -11.37 3.97 7.26
CA LEU A 78 -11.38 4.99 8.30
C LEU A 78 -11.46 6.39 7.69
N PRO A 79 -12.12 7.35 8.37
CA PRO A 79 -12.14 8.75 7.92
C PRO A 79 -10.74 9.40 8.04
N PRO A 80 -10.43 10.42 7.22
CA PRO A 80 -11.31 10.95 6.17
C PRO A 80 -11.45 9.96 5.01
N THR A 81 -12.67 9.82 4.51
CA THR A 81 -12.93 8.97 3.34
C THR A 81 -12.79 9.78 2.05
N LEU A 82 -12.23 9.12 1.05
CA LEU A 82 -12.15 9.68 -0.29
C LEU A 82 -13.55 9.83 -0.88
N ASP A 83 -13.86 10.99 -1.44
CA ASP A 83 -15.11 11.20 -2.13
C ASP A 83 -15.08 10.48 -3.49
N VAL A 84 -16.13 9.71 -3.77
CA VAL A 84 -16.31 9.01 -5.04
C VAL A 84 -16.30 9.97 -6.23
N VAL A 85 -16.76 11.21 -6.05
CA VAL A 85 -16.75 12.24 -7.10
C VAL A 85 -15.34 12.53 -7.59
N ASP A 86 -14.34 12.51 -6.69
CA ASP A 86 -12.94 12.76 -7.04
C ASP A 86 -12.35 11.65 -7.92
N LEU A 87 -12.94 10.47 -7.89
CA LEU A 87 -12.48 9.31 -8.65
C LEU A 87 -13.20 9.13 -9.99
N THR A 88 -14.33 9.83 -10.20
CA THR A 88 -15.18 9.60 -11.38
C THR A 88 -14.42 9.81 -12.68
N GLY A 89 -14.34 8.76 -13.49
CA GLY A 89 -13.67 8.79 -14.78
C GLY A 89 -12.14 8.86 -14.73
N ALA A 90 -11.52 8.81 -13.54
CA ALA A 90 -10.08 8.85 -13.37
C ALA A 90 -9.42 7.49 -13.65
N ARG A 91 -8.17 7.54 -14.08
CA ARG A 91 -7.26 6.39 -14.10
C ARG A 91 -6.49 6.38 -12.78
N VAL A 92 -6.70 5.35 -11.98
CA VAL A 92 -6.23 5.27 -10.60
C VAL A 92 -5.11 4.25 -10.49
N LEU A 93 -3.98 4.65 -9.92
CA LEU A 93 -2.92 3.75 -9.49
C LEU A 93 -2.99 3.60 -7.97
N VAL A 94 -3.34 2.41 -7.52
CA VAL A 94 -3.37 2.07 -6.09
C VAL A 94 -1.98 1.60 -5.67
N ALA A 95 -1.43 2.19 -4.62
CA ALA A 95 -0.10 1.86 -4.10
C ALA A 95 -0.20 1.32 -2.68
N ASP A 96 0.43 0.17 -2.44
CA ASP A 96 0.60 -0.42 -1.13
C ASP A 96 2.01 -1.03 -1.02
N ASP A 97 2.46 -1.33 0.19
CA ASP A 97 3.78 -1.94 0.41
C ASP A 97 3.75 -3.45 0.11
N VAL A 98 2.71 -4.13 0.52
CA VAL A 98 2.58 -5.58 0.33
C VAL A 98 1.14 -5.99 0.09
N ALA A 99 0.96 -6.92 -0.83
CA ALA A 99 -0.27 -7.69 -0.99
C ALA A 99 -0.08 -9.03 -0.26
N ASP A 100 -0.52 -9.10 0.99
CA ASP A 100 -0.39 -10.30 1.84
C ASP A 100 -1.58 -11.24 1.61
N THR A 101 -2.71 -11.00 2.28
CA THR A 101 -3.96 -11.72 1.97
C THR A 101 -4.67 -11.15 0.74
N GLY A 102 -4.38 -9.90 0.41
CA GLY A 102 -5.02 -9.18 -0.68
C GLY A 102 -6.40 -8.60 -0.34
N LYS A 103 -6.89 -8.77 0.87
CA LYS A 103 -8.22 -8.30 1.29
C LYS A 103 -8.35 -6.77 1.21
N THR A 104 -7.32 -6.05 1.63
CA THR A 104 -7.29 -4.58 1.53
C THR A 104 -7.36 -4.11 0.09
N LEU A 105 -6.53 -4.68 -0.78
CA LEU A 105 -6.51 -4.32 -2.20
C LEU A 105 -7.81 -4.70 -2.91
N GLU A 106 -8.40 -5.84 -2.56
CA GLU A 106 -9.71 -6.24 -3.08
C GLU A 106 -10.78 -5.22 -2.70
N LEU A 107 -10.82 -4.80 -1.43
CA LEU A 107 -11.74 -3.77 -0.96
C LEU A 107 -11.58 -2.47 -1.74
N VAL A 108 -10.35 -2.01 -1.92
CA VAL A 108 -10.06 -0.74 -2.60
C VAL A 108 -10.42 -0.83 -4.08
N ARG A 109 -10.12 -1.94 -4.75
CA ARG A 109 -10.53 -2.17 -6.13
C ARG A 109 -12.05 -2.16 -6.27
N ASN A 110 -12.77 -2.82 -5.37
CA ASN A 110 -14.21 -2.85 -5.37
C ASN A 110 -14.82 -1.46 -5.09
N PHE A 111 -14.17 -0.69 -4.20
CA PHE A 111 -14.55 0.69 -3.94
C PHE A 111 -14.43 1.57 -5.21
N CYS A 112 -13.39 1.36 -5.98
CA CYS A 112 -13.17 2.09 -7.24
C CYS A 112 -14.06 1.60 -8.37
N ALA A 113 -14.46 0.33 -8.36
CA ALA A 113 -15.20 -0.30 -9.45
C ALA A 113 -16.48 0.45 -9.79
N GLY A 114 -16.71 0.69 -11.09
CA GLY A 114 -17.87 1.40 -11.59
C GLY A 114 -17.79 2.93 -11.53
N HIS A 115 -16.78 3.49 -10.88
CA HIS A 115 -16.60 4.94 -10.74
C HIS A 115 -15.40 5.46 -11.53
N VAL A 116 -14.37 4.65 -11.69
CA VAL A 116 -13.11 5.03 -12.35
C VAL A 116 -13.08 4.51 -13.78
N ALA A 117 -12.25 5.14 -14.62
CA ALA A 117 -12.02 4.66 -15.99
C ALA A 117 -11.19 3.38 -15.99
N ASP A 118 -10.15 3.33 -15.15
CA ASP A 118 -9.28 2.17 -14.98
C ASP A 118 -8.66 2.22 -13.58
N VAL A 119 -8.41 1.07 -12.98
CA VAL A 119 -7.72 0.94 -11.70
C VAL A 119 -6.65 -0.12 -11.81
N ARG A 120 -5.42 0.24 -11.44
CA ARG A 120 -4.28 -0.66 -11.41
C ARG A 120 -3.60 -0.60 -10.06
N THR A 121 -2.94 -1.70 -9.69
CA THR A 121 -2.35 -1.88 -8.38
C THR A 121 -0.85 -2.07 -8.49
N ALA A 122 -0.09 -1.38 -7.62
CA ALA A 122 1.36 -1.49 -7.50
C ALA A 122 1.73 -1.80 -6.06
N VAL A 123 2.57 -2.81 -5.88
CA VAL A 123 3.09 -3.21 -4.57
C VAL A 123 4.58 -3.51 -4.67
N VAL A 124 5.31 -3.29 -3.56
CA VAL A 124 6.70 -3.73 -3.48
C VAL A 124 6.77 -5.26 -3.46
N TYR A 125 5.94 -5.86 -2.61
CA TYR A 125 5.89 -7.32 -2.48
C TYR A 125 4.49 -7.88 -2.67
N GLU A 126 4.41 -9.05 -3.28
CA GLU A 126 3.18 -9.84 -3.38
C GLU A 126 3.41 -11.23 -2.80
N LYS A 127 2.54 -11.64 -1.89
CA LYS A 127 2.56 -12.97 -1.30
C LYS A 127 1.76 -13.96 -2.17
N PRO A 128 2.13 -15.26 -2.19
CA PRO A 128 1.41 -16.25 -2.99
C PRO A 128 -0.07 -16.39 -2.63
N GLY A 129 -0.41 -16.14 -1.36
CA GLY A 129 -1.78 -16.25 -0.86
C GLY A 129 -2.67 -15.04 -1.11
N SER A 130 -2.15 -13.99 -1.78
CA SER A 130 -2.95 -12.80 -2.06
C SER A 130 -4.15 -13.11 -2.97
N LEU A 131 -5.33 -12.61 -2.59
CA LEU A 131 -6.55 -12.70 -3.38
C LEU A 131 -6.46 -11.86 -4.67
N VAL A 132 -5.68 -10.81 -4.64
CA VAL A 132 -5.48 -9.89 -5.76
C VAL A 132 -4.13 -10.15 -6.39
N ARG A 133 -4.10 -10.39 -7.69
CA ARG A 133 -2.89 -10.32 -8.50
C ARG A 133 -2.67 -8.87 -8.86
N CYS A 134 -1.63 -8.27 -8.30
CA CYS A 134 -1.31 -6.88 -8.58
C CYS A 134 -0.74 -6.71 -9.98
N ASP A 135 -1.04 -5.58 -10.61
CA ASP A 135 -0.60 -5.29 -11.98
C ASP A 135 0.91 -5.06 -12.04
N TYR A 136 1.45 -4.40 -11.02
CA TYR A 136 2.86 -4.07 -10.92
C TYR A 136 3.41 -4.56 -9.59
N VAL A 137 4.39 -5.45 -9.65
CA VAL A 137 5.00 -6.09 -8.48
C VAL A 137 6.51 -6.01 -8.63
N TRP A 138 7.21 -5.58 -7.57
CA TRP A 138 8.67 -5.58 -7.60
C TRP A 138 9.22 -6.98 -7.34
N ARG A 139 8.77 -7.63 -6.24
CA ARG A 139 9.16 -9.02 -5.92
C ARG A 139 8.00 -9.82 -5.33
N ARG A 140 8.02 -11.11 -5.59
CA ARG A 140 7.15 -12.09 -4.95
C ARG A 140 7.94 -12.86 -3.90
N THR A 141 7.36 -13.04 -2.73
CA THR A 141 7.97 -13.77 -1.63
C THR A 141 6.92 -14.36 -0.72
N ASP A 142 7.20 -15.53 -0.15
CA ASP A 142 6.40 -16.13 0.93
C ASP A 142 6.98 -15.84 2.31
N ARG A 143 8.11 -15.14 2.38
CA ARG A 143 8.82 -14.84 3.62
C ARG A 143 8.18 -13.67 4.36
N TRP A 144 8.47 -13.58 5.64
CA TRP A 144 8.19 -12.38 6.43
C TRP A 144 9.06 -11.22 5.92
N ILE A 145 8.46 -10.06 5.77
CA ILE A 145 9.15 -8.89 5.23
C ILE A 145 9.43 -7.90 6.37
N ASP A 146 10.70 -7.51 6.49
CA ASP A 146 11.11 -6.40 7.35
C ASP A 146 11.20 -5.13 6.51
N PHE A 147 10.21 -4.26 6.64
CA PHE A 147 10.21 -2.97 5.98
C PHE A 147 11.03 -1.94 6.75
N PRO A 148 11.74 -1.02 6.09
CA PRO A 148 12.61 -0.07 6.77
C PRO A 148 11.85 0.90 7.68
N TRP A 149 10.59 1.19 7.38
CA TRP A 149 9.74 2.08 8.20
C TRP A 149 9.14 1.41 9.42
N SER A 150 9.22 0.10 9.53
CA SER A 150 8.69 -0.66 10.67
C SER A 150 9.69 -1.62 11.31
N ALA A 151 10.97 -1.56 10.89
CA ALA A 151 12.02 -2.42 11.42
C ALA A 151 12.36 -2.09 12.88
N GLU A 152 12.27 -0.82 13.24
CA GLU A 152 12.54 -0.36 14.59
C GLU A 152 11.26 -0.24 15.42
N PRO A 153 11.32 -0.44 16.73
CA PRO A 153 10.15 -0.28 17.59
C PRO A 153 9.69 1.18 17.62
N PRO A 154 8.40 1.43 17.90
CA PRO A 154 7.89 2.80 18.01
C PRO A 154 8.66 3.59 19.07
N VAL A 155 8.97 4.85 18.75
CA VAL A 155 9.55 5.77 19.73
C VAL A 155 8.50 6.10 20.76
N ARG A 156 8.78 5.80 22.03
CA ARG A 156 7.87 6.08 23.15
C ARG A 156 8.56 6.96 24.16
N ARG A 157 7.78 7.83 24.78
CA ARG A 157 8.25 8.63 25.89
C ARG A 157 8.63 7.67 27.03
N ARG A 158 9.86 7.78 27.54
CA ARG A 158 10.25 7.07 28.75
C ARG A 158 9.38 7.55 29.90
N PRO A 159 8.86 6.65 30.74
CA PRO A 159 8.21 7.09 31.98
C PRO A 159 9.24 7.91 32.77
N GLY A 160 8.84 9.10 33.19
CA GLY A 160 9.66 9.94 34.05
C GLY A 160 10.03 9.16 35.33
N PRO A 161 11.14 9.49 36.01
CA PRO A 161 11.44 8.87 37.28
C PRO A 161 10.23 9.04 38.17
N SER A 162 9.73 7.92 38.70
CA SER A 162 8.66 7.93 39.71
C SER A 162 9.13 8.82 40.84
N GLY A 163 8.51 9.97 40.99
CA GLY A 163 8.75 10.85 42.15
C GLY A 163 8.50 10.06 43.42
N SER A 164 9.54 9.92 44.19
CA SER A 164 9.47 9.41 45.56
C SER A 164 8.68 10.35 46.46
#